data_c9c3b0ad548f36849c85d481c7fc3bb0
#
_entry.id   c9c3b0ad548f36849c85d481c7fc3bb0
#
_cell.length_a   1.000
_cell.length_b   1.000
_cell.length_c   1.000
_cell.angle_alpha   90.00
_cell.angle_beta   90.00
_cell.angle_gamma   90.00
#
_symmetry.space_group_name_H-M   'P 1'
#
loop_
_entity.id
_entity.type
_entity.pdbx_description
1 polymer ?
#
loop_
_entity_poly.entity_id
_entity_poly.type
_entity_poly.pdbx_seq_one_letter_code
_entity_poly.pdbx_strand_id
1 'polypeptide(L)'
;TTQYEIGFKQALSNDAALKATWFYKNQKGLIQADRVEEYLGQLDGAYNYVRNGDFATTKGLELSLGIRRTNGLAVDMNYTISAAEGTGSGRSSYIAALDRQSEPPLMINPLDFNQAHSGSVNLDYRVSGTNTQLDGLGSNLLFTFNSGHAFTYVYRPVGGQVSAYNAGVDYMLDTRSRQALEPIGSSTTPWVYNLDLKMDKRFDIAGYGLTVFARVNNLLDRRNAINVYQATGSASDDGFYGNEVYSQSFIDQYGQDPDGDGVTDYEEMYRAINIDNDESYRTQVGQNLISAPRQVFLGFSVDF
;
A
#
# COMPACT_ATOMS: atom_id res chain seq x y z
N THR A 1 -5.23 14.34 -21.02
CA THR A 1 -4.03 13.49 -20.82
C THR A 1 -3.27 13.40 -22.14
N THR A 2 -1.96 13.58 -22.10
CA THR A 2 -1.03 13.35 -23.22
C THR A 2 -0.04 12.28 -22.78
N GLN A 3 0.18 11.27 -23.62
CA GLN A 3 1.08 10.15 -23.32
C GLN A 3 2.01 9.91 -24.50
N TYR A 4 3.29 9.69 -24.19
CA TYR A 4 4.33 9.31 -25.14
C TYR A 4 4.95 8.00 -24.66
N GLU A 5 5.13 7.07 -25.59
CA GLU A 5 5.76 5.78 -25.34
C GLU A 5 6.75 5.47 -26.44
N ILE A 6 7.87 4.89 -26.04
CA ILE A 6 8.82 4.27 -26.95
C ILE A 6 9.16 2.89 -26.42
N GLY A 7 9.01 1.87 -27.27
CA GLY A 7 9.19 0.48 -26.86
C GLY A 7 10.17 -0.24 -27.76
N PHE A 8 10.91 -1.17 -27.15
CA PHE A 8 11.80 -2.10 -27.81
C PHE A 8 11.41 -3.52 -27.41
N LYS A 9 11.36 -4.43 -28.37
CA LYS A 9 11.10 -5.84 -28.14
C LYS A 9 12.14 -6.68 -28.88
N GLN A 10 12.82 -7.55 -28.14
CA GLN A 10 13.87 -8.44 -28.67
C GLN A 10 13.50 -9.89 -28.36
N ALA A 11 13.47 -10.71 -29.39
CA ALA A 11 13.50 -12.15 -29.22
C ALA A 11 14.93 -12.55 -28.81
N LEU A 12 15.06 -13.17 -27.64
CA LEU A 12 16.34 -13.68 -27.13
C LEU A 12 16.60 -15.10 -27.65
N SER A 13 15.50 -15.86 -27.83
CA SER A 13 15.47 -17.19 -28.41
C SER A 13 14.10 -17.45 -29.03
N ASN A 14 13.85 -18.67 -29.51
CA ASN A 14 12.53 -19.08 -30.01
C ASN A 14 11.46 -19.03 -28.90
N ASP A 15 11.87 -19.19 -27.63
CA ASP A 15 10.98 -19.30 -26.47
C ASP A 15 11.08 -18.12 -25.51
N ALA A 16 12.04 -17.21 -25.69
CA ALA A 16 12.27 -16.08 -24.80
C ALA A 16 12.24 -14.74 -25.53
N ALA A 17 11.54 -13.75 -24.93
CA ALA A 17 11.48 -12.38 -25.42
C ALA A 17 11.62 -11.38 -24.28
N LEU A 18 12.41 -10.34 -24.52
CA LEU A 18 12.55 -9.17 -23.66
C LEU A 18 11.81 -7.99 -24.30
N LYS A 19 11.06 -7.25 -23.48
CA LYS A 19 10.44 -5.98 -23.86
C LYS A 19 10.91 -4.90 -22.89
N ALA A 20 11.26 -3.74 -23.42
CA ALA A 20 11.51 -2.52 -22.66
C ALA A 20 10.63 -1.41 -23.21
N THR A 21 9.92 -0.67 -22.37
CA THR A 21 9.05 0.43 -22.77
C THR A 21 9.32 1.61 -21.86
N TRP A 22 9.79 2.70 -22.43
CA TRP A 22 9.83 3.99 -21.74
C TRP A 22 8.50 4.69 -21.97
N PHE A 23 7.96 5.35 -20.93
CA PHE A 23 6.72 6.12 -21.01
C PHE A 23 6.84 7.47 -20.29
N TYR A 24 6.09 8.43 -20.80
CA TYR A 24 5.87 9.74 -20.20
C TYR A 24 4.40 10.10 -20.36
N LYS A 25 3.71 10.34 -19.24
CA LYS A 25 2.29 10.67 -19.19
C LYS A 25 2.10 12.00 -18.47
N ASN A 26 1.42 12.95 -19.12
CA ASN A 26 1.07 14.24 -18.54
C ASN A 26 -0.45 14.38 -18.48
N GLN A 27 -0.96 14.67 -17.29
CA GLN A 27 -2.38 14.87 -17.01
C GLN A 27 -2.57 16.28 -16.51
N LYS A 28 -3.41 17.06 -17.20
CA LYS A 28 -3.76 18.43 -16.85
C LYS A 28 -5.26 18.55 -16.62
N GLY A 29 -5.65 19.50 -15.77
CA GLY A 29 -7.04 19.76 -15.46
C GLY A 29 -7.65 18.63 -14.60
N LEU A 30 -6.88 18.06 -13.70
CA LEU A 30 -7.41 17.13 -12.70
C LEU A 30 -8.28 17.88 -11.69
N ILE A 31 -9.20 17.16 -11.06
CA ILE A 31 -10.16 17.74 -10.11
C ILE A 31 -9.42 18.15 -8.84
N GLN A 32 -9.63 19.39 -8.43
CA GLN A 32 -9.06 20.04 -7.26
C GLN A 32 -10.17 20.67 -6.43
N ALA A 33 -10.12 20.51 -5.10
CA ALA A 33 -10.96 21.30 -4.21
C ALA A 33 -10.44 22.74 -4.13
N ASP A 34 -11.37 23.68 -4.12
CA ASP A 34 -11.12 25.11 -3.97
C ASP A 34 -12.22 25.72 -3.11
N ARG A 35 -12.05 26.96 -2.68
CA ARG A 35 -12.96 27.65 -1.78
C ARG A 35 -13.39 28.99 -2.36
N VAL A 36 -14.69 29.27 -2.26
CA VAL A 36 -15.20 30.62 -2.44
C VAL A 36 -15.25 31.28 -1.07
N GLU A 37 -14.46 32.35 -0.92
CA GLU A 37 -14.56 33.22 0.25
C GLU A 37 -15.83 34.08 0.17
N GLU A 38 -16.37 34.47 1.32
CA GLU A 38 -17.49 35.39 1.37
C GLU A 38 -17.07 36.73 0.71
N TYR A 39 -17.71 37.04 -0.42
CA TYR A 39 -17.42 38.29 -1.12
C TYR A 39 -18.49 39.33 -0.80
N LEU A 40 -18.11 40.37 -0.06
CA LEU A 40 -18.91 41.56 0.25
C LEU A 40 -20.25 41.29 0.97
N GLY A 41 -20.34 40.25 1.84
CA GLY A 41 -21.56 39.98 2.61
C GLY A 41 -22.74 39.51 1.76
N GLN A 42 -22.49 39.04 0.54
CA GLN A 42 -23.55 38.56 -0.37
C GLN A 42 -23.76 37.04 -0.32
N LEU A 43 -22.85 36.30 0.31
CA LEU A 43 -22.97 34.83 0.50
C LEU A 43 -23.06 34.55 1.98
N ASP A 44 -23.98 33.68 2.34
CA ASP A 44 -24.19 33.23 3.73
C ASP A 44 -23.11 32.19 4.12
N GLY A 45 -21.84 32.64 4.08
CA GLY A 45 -20.66 31.84 4.44
C GLY A 45 -19.81 31.35 3.26
N ALA A 46 -18.57 31.02 3.57
CA ALA A 46 -17.64 30.42 2.62
C ALA A 46 -18.00 28.94 2.33
N TYR A 47 -17.85 28.50 1.10
CA TYR A 47 -18.11 27.10 0.73
C TYR A 47 -17.00 26.51 -0.17
N ASN A 48 -16.78 25.22 -0.04
CA ASN A 48 -15.83 24.49 -0.86
C ASN A 48 -16.51 24.01 -2.14
N TYR A 49 -15.85 24.12 -3.26
CA TYR A 49 -16.27 23.62 -4.56
C TYR A 49 -15.13 22.88 -5.25
N VAL A 50 -15.40 22.21 -6.36
CA VAL A 50 -14.38 21.51 -7.13
C VAL A 50 -14.21 22.16 -8.50
N ARG A 51 -12.96 22.28 -8.93
CA ARG A 51 -12.59 22.78 -10.25
C ARG A 51 -11.50 21.95 -10.89
N ASN A 52 -11.25 22.18 -12.16
CA ASN A 52 -10.10 21.63 -12.87
C ASN A 52 -8.88 22.51 -12.62
N GLY A 53 -7.92 22.03 -11.82
CA GLY A 53 -6.76 22.82 -11.41
C GLY A 53 -5.47 22.02 -11.35
N ASP A 54 -5.55 20.77 -10.91
CA ASP A 54 -4.37 19.95 -10.71
C ASP A 54 -3.76 19.40 -11.98
N PHE A 55 -2.48 19.07 -11.88
CA PHE A 55 -1.78 18.30 -12.89
C PHE A 55 -0.94 17.20 -12.24
N ALA A 56 -0.67 16.16 -13.01
CA ALA A 56 0.22 15.08 -12.64
C ALA A 56 1.08 14.67 -13.84
N THR A 57 2.32 14.34 -13.56
CA THR A 57 3.27 13.77 -14.52
C THR A 57 3.73 12.41 -14.00
N THR A 58 3.64 11.39 -14.85
CA THR A 58 4.20 10.07 -14.55
C THR A 58 5.16 9.69 -15.66
N LYS A 59 6.37 9.29 -15.29
CA LYS A 59 7.42 8.87 -16.22
C LYS A 59 8.08 7.60 -15.70
N GLY A 60 8.54 6.73 -16.61
CA GLY A 60 9.17 5.49 -16.16
C GLY A 60 9.66 4.60 -17.29
N LEU A 61 10.20 3.47 -16.86
CA LEU A 61 10.66 2.38 -17.71
C LEU A 61 10.04 1.07 -17.22
N GLU A 62 9.43 0.35 -18.13
CA GLU A 62 8.92 -1.00 -17.92
C GLU A 62 9.81 -2.01 -18.62
N LEU A 63 10.21 -3.06 -17.92
CA LEU A 63 10.93 -4.21 -18.43
C LEU A 63 10.07 -5.45 -18.24
N SER A 64 9.95 -6.27 -19.30
CA SER A 64 9.25 -7.55 -19.24
C SER A 64 10.09 -8.62 -19.90
N LEU A 65 10.24 -9.77 -19.24
CA LEU A 65 10.87 -10.98 -19.78
C LEU A 65 9.84 -12.11 -19.73
N GLY A 66 9.51 -12.65 -20.90
CA GLY A 66 8.65 -13.83 -21.02
C GLY A 66 9.43 -15.01 -21.58
N ILE A 67 9.35 -16.16 -20.93
CA ILE A 67 9.89 -17.43 -21.38
C ILE A 67 8.72 -18.41 -21.51
N ARG A 68 8.45 -18.86 -22.74
CA ARG A 68 7.43 -19.88 -23.01
C ARG A 68 7.80 -21.18 -22.32
N ARG A 69 6.79 -21.97 -22.06
CA ARG A 69 6.99 -23.27 -21.39
C ARG A 69 7.96 -24.14 -22.17
N THR A 70 9.13 -24.33 -21.58
CA THR A 70 10.21 -25.17 -22.11
C THR A 70 10.64 -26.14 -21.01
N ASN A 71 10.65 -27.45 -21.27
CA ASN A 71 10.93 -28.49 -20.28
C ASN A 71 10.02 -28.38 -19.03
N GLY A 72 8.75 -28.01 -19.22
CA GLY A 72 7.79 -27.86 -18.14
C GLY A 72 7.76 -26.50 -17.45
N LEU A 73 8.80 -25.68 -17.57
CA LEU A 73 8.90 -24.35 -16.91
C LEU A 73 8.52 -23.22 -17.85
N ALA A 74 7.63 -22.34 -17.40
CA ALA A 74 7.37 -21.01 -17.96
C ALA A 74 7.76 -19.92 -16.96
N VAL A 75 8.26 -18.80 -17.45
CA VAL A 75 8.69 -17.67 -16.61
C VAL A 75 8.14 -16.37 -17.19
N ASP A 76 7.51 -15.56 -16.34
CA ASP A 76 7.11 -14.20 -16.63
C ASP A 76 7.68 -13.27 -15.58
N MET A 77 8.49 -12.28 -15.99
CA MET A 77 9.07 -11.28 -15.12
C MET A 77 8.68 -9.89 -15.60
N ASN A 78 8.24 -9.05 -14.69
CA ASN A 78 7.94 -7.66 -14.97
C ASN A 78 8.62 -6.79 -13.92
N TYR A 79 9.18 -5.67 -14.35
CA TYR A 79 9.77 -4.67 -13.49
C TYR A 79 9.50 -3.28 -14.03
N THR A 80 9.06 -2.39 -13.15
CA THR A 80 8.81 -0.99 -13.47
C THR A 80 9.59 -0.11 -12.51
N ILE A 81 10.31 0.86 -13.08
CA ILE A 81 10.82 2.01 -12.35
C ILE A 81 10.08 3.25 -12.83
N SER A 82 9.49 4.00 -11.91
CA SER A 82 8.67 5.16 -12.25
C SER A 82 8.74 6.27 -11.21
N ALA A 83 8.40 7.48 -11.63
CA ALA A 83 8.19 8.62 -10.76
C ALA A 83 6.87 9.29 -11.12
N ALA A 84 6.03 9.53 -10.12
CA ALA A 84 4.76 10.25 -10.23
C ALA A 84 4.82 11.52 -9.38
N GLU A 85 4.70 12.66 -10.02
CA GLU A 85 4.83 13.99 -9.41
C GLU A 85 3.66 14.86 -9.87
N GLY A 86 3.19 15.76 -9.02
CA GLY A 86 2.09 16.66 -9.37
C GLY A 86 1.80 17.69 -8.28
N THR A 87 0.74 18.46 -8.47
CA THR A 87 0.29 19.45 -7.50
C THR A 87 -0.61 18.87 -6.43
N GLY A 88 -1.31 17.78 -6.70
CA GLY A 88 -2.15 17.08 -5.72
C GLY A 88 -2.38 15.62 -6.07
N SER A 89 -2.44 14.78 -5.05
CA SER A 89 -2.64 13.32 -5.19
C SER A 89 -4.11 12.94 -5.40
N GLY A 90 -5.04 13.81 -5.04
CA GLY A 90 -6.47 13.61 -5.17
C GLY A 90 -7.27 14.88 -4.92
N ARG A 91 -8.59 14.82 -5.17
CA ARG A 91 -9.50 15.96 -5.04
C ARG A 91 -9.50 16.64 -3.67
N SER A 92 -9.10 15.92 -2.63
CA SER A 92 -9.09 16.39 -1.24
C SER A 92 -7.71 16.87 -0.76
N SER A 93 -6.69 16.87 -1.62
CA SER A 93 -5.31 17.20 -1.23
C SER A 93 -5.17 18.58 -0.58
N TYR A 94 -6.02 19.53 -0.94
CA TYR A 94 -5.96 20.89 -0.44
C TYR A 94 -6.98 21.23 0.65
N ILE A 95 -7.85 20.32 1.04
CA ILE A 95 -8.90 20.59 2.03
C ILE A 95 -8.28 21.09 3.35
N ALA A 96 -7.17 20.51 3.80
CA ALA A 96 -6.49 20.95 5.01
C ALA A 96 -5.94 22.40 4.94
N ALA A 97 -5.53 22.84 3.75
CA ALA A 97 -5.11 24.24 3.54
C ALA A 97 -6.33 25.16 3.52
N LEU A 98 -7.39 24.76 2.83
CA LEU A 98 -8.65 25.51 2.77
C LEU A 98 -9.29 25.66 4.15
N ASP A 99 -9.29 24.61 4.98
CA ASP A 99 -9.83 24.66 6.34
C ASP A 99 -9.03 25.61 7.26
N ARG A 100 -7.73 25.78 6.98
CA ARG A 100 -6.86 26.75 7.67
C ARG A 100 -6.93 28.15 7.08
N GLN A 101 -7.76 28.39 6.07
CA GLN A 101 -7.84 29.65 5.32
C GLN A 101 -6.48 30.07 4.74
N SER A 102 -5.69 29.10 4.30
CA SER A 102 -4.40 29.32 3.64
C SER A 102 -4.47 28.93 2.17
N GLU A 103 -3.69 29.62 1.34
CA GLU A 103 -3.60 29.27 -0.07
C GLU A 103 -3.00 27.86 -0.23
N PRO A 104 -3.56 27.03 -1.13
CA PRO A 104 -2.96 25.72 -1.45
C PRO A 104 -1.55 25.90 -2.01
N PRO A 105 -0.57 25.11 -1.55
CA PRO A 105 0.77 25.19 -2.09
C PRO A 105 0.79 24.72 -3.54
N LEU A 106 1.13 25.59 -4.48
CA LEU A 106 1.30 25.26 -5.90
C LEU A 106 2.70 24.68 -6.17
N MET A 107 3.08 23.67 -5.41
CA MET A 107 4.37 22.99 -5.56
C MET A 107 4.20 21.63 -6.22
N ILE A 108 5.19 21.24 -7.00
CA ILE A 108 5.26 19.89 -7.56
C ILE A 108 5.91 18.99 -6.51
N ASN A 109 5.16 17.98 -6.07
CA ASN A 109 5.60 17.03 -5.06
C ASN A 109 5.40 15.59 -5.55
N PRO A 110 6.11 14.61 -5.00
CA PRO A 110 5.74 13.20 -5.19
C PRO A 110 4.29 12.98 -4.78
N LEU A 111 3.55 12.26 -5.61
CA LEU A 111 2.15 11.91 -5.32
C LEU A 111 2.07 10.74 -4.33
N ASP A 112 1.02 10.67 -3.51
CA ASP A 112 0.86 9.64 -2.49
C ASP A 112 0.92 8.20 -3.05
N PHE A 113 0.55 8.01 -4.31
CA PHE A 113 0.65 6.73 -5.01
C PHE A 113 1.99 6.55 -5.75
N ASN A 114 2.96 7.46 -5.59
CA ASN A 114 4.29 7.30 -6.18
C ASN A 114 5.00 6.10 -5.55
N GLN A 115 5.28 5.10 -6.38
CA GLN A 115 6.10 3.94 -6.05
C GLN A 115 7.22 3.85 -7.07
N ALA A 116 8.46 4.08 -6.61
CA ALA A 116 9.61 4.15 -7.52
C ALA A 116 9.91 2.81 -8.19
N HIS A 117 9.67 1.72 -7.51
CA HIS A 117 9.98 0.37 -8.00
C HIS A 117 8.79 -0.56 -7.75
N SER A 118 8.41 -1.31 -8.76
CA SER A 118 7.47 -2.43 -8.63
C SER A 118 7.86 -3.56 -9.57
N GLY A 119 7.54 -4.79 -9.19
CA GLY A 119 7.83 -5.91 -10.06
C GLY A 119 7.21 -7.21 -9.59
N SER A 120 7.25 -8.19 -10.50
CA SER A 120 6.79 -9.54 -10.24
C SER A 120 7.65 -10.56 -10.99
N VAL A 121 7.79 -11.73 -10.40
CA VAL A 121 8.38 -12.92 -10.99
C VAL A 121 7.38 -14.06 -10.82
N ASN A 122 6.87 -14.57 -11.93
CA ASN A 122 5.97 -15.71 -11.97
C ASN A 122 6.68 -16.92 -12.58
N LEU A 123 6.78 -17.99 -11.81
CA LEU A 123 7.35 -19.28 -12.22
C LEU A 123 6.22 -20.29 -12.26
N ASP A 124 5.91 -20.82 -13.42
CA ASP A 124 4.91 -21.87 -13.59
C ASP A 124 5.59 -23.14 -14.10
N TYR A 125 5.57 -24.19 -13.30
CA TYR A 125 6.14 -25.47 -13.62
C TYR A 125 5.06 -26.54 -13.75
N ARG A 126 5.10 -27.33 -14.83
CA ARG A 126 4.15 -28.41 -15.09
C ARG A 126 4.86 -29.69 -15.51
N VAL A 127 4.52 -30.76 -14.85
CA VAL A 127 4.96 -32.12 -15.24
C VAL A 127 3.95 -32.70 -16.20
N SER A 128 4.42 -33.08 -17.39
CA SER A 128 3.58 -33.69 -18.42
C SER A 128 4.34 -34.75 -19.23
N GLY A 129 3.66 -35.81 -19.63
CA GLY A 129 4.20 -36.82 -20.53
C GLY A 129 5.29 -37.72 -19.93
N THR A 130 5.39 -37.80 -18.63
CA THR A 130 6.43 -38.57 -17.92
C THR A 130 6.03 -39.99 -17.62
N ASN A 131 4.75 -40.37 -17.77
CA ASN A 131 4.18 -41.67 -17.37
C ASN A 131 4.50 -42.04 -15.90
N THR A 132 4.72 -41.03 -15.05
CA THR A 132 5.01 -41.21 -13.62
C THR A 132 3.82 -40.73 -12.79
N GLN A 133 3.84 -41.02 -11.51
CA GLN A 133 2.83 -40.52 -10.56
C GLN A 133 2.81 -38.99 -10.47
N LEU A 134 3.82 -38.30 -10.99
CA LEU A 134 3.91 -36.83 -11.01
C LEU A 134 3.27 -36.21 -12.25
N ASP A 135 2.88 -36.99 -13.24
CA ASP A 135 2.23 -36.46 -14.44
C ASP A 135 0.94 -35.72 -14.09
N GLY A 136 0.73 -34.52 -14.68
CA GLY A 136 -0.36 -33.63 -14.32
C GLY A 136 -0.16 -32.81 -13.03
N LEU A 137 1.03 -32.86 -12.39
CA LEU A 137 1.38 -31.97 -11.30
C LEU A 137 1.76 -30.59 -11.85
N GLY A 138 1.17 -29.54 -11.27
CA GLY A 138 1.49 -28.14 -11.53
C GLY A 138 1.94 -27.44 -10.25
N SER A 139 2.88 -26.53 -10.40
CA SER A 139 3.31 -25.61 -9.34
C SER A 139 3.50 -24.23 -9.93
N ASN A 140 2.90 -23.22 -9.28
CA ASN A 140 3.06 -21.83 -9.64
C ASN A 140 3.56 -21.05 -8.43
N LEU A 141 4.67 -20.34 -8.59
CA LEU A 141 5.27 -19.48 -7.58
C LEU A 141 5.25 -18.06 -8.10
N LEU A 142 4.57 -17.18 -7.39
CA LEU A 142 4.49 -15.75 -7.70
C LEU A 142 5.17 -14.93 -6.61
N PHE A 143 6.26 -14.29 -6.96
CA PHE A 143 6.91 -13.29 -6.13
C PHE A 143 6.53 -11.91 -6.64
N THR A 144 6.05 -11.02 -5.75
CA THR A 144 5.77 -9.62 -6.04
C THR A 144 6.51 -8.73 -5.06
N PHE A 145 6.95 -7.58 -5.53
CA PHE A 145 7.58 -6.56 -4.71
C PHE A 145 7.24 -5.16 -5.20
N ASN A 146 7.17 -4.22 -4.27
CA ASN A 146 7.13 -2.80 -4.59
C ASN A 146 7.88 -1.99 -3.52
N SER A 147 8.43 -0.86 -3.93
CA SER A 147 8.91 0.16 -3.00
C SER A 147 7.72 0.74 -2.25
N GLY A 148 7.98 1.33 -1.09
CA GLY A 148 6.98 2.08 -0.39
C GLY A 148 6.37 3.20 -1.26
N HIS A 149 5.17 3.61 -0.95
CA HIS A 149 4.55 4.79 -1.51
C HIS A 149 4.98 6.05 -0.74
N ALA A 150 4.82 7.22 -1.36
CA ALA A 150 5.20 8.48 -0.76
C ALA A 150 4.30 8.84 0.43
N PHE A 151 4.89 9.35 1.49
CA PHE A 151 4.17 9.98 2.61
C PHE A 151 5.00 11.15 3.15
N THR A 152 4.42 11.91 4.10
CA THR A 152 5.07 13.07 4.72
C THR A 152 5.06 12.88 6.22
N TYR A 153 6.23 13.04 6.86
CA TYR A 153 6.28 13.13 8.32
C TYR A 153 5.56 14.37 8.81
N VAL A 154 4.71 14.19 9.82
CA VAL A 154 3.97 15.28 10.43
C VAL A 154 4.36 15.46 11.90
N TYR A 155 4.40 16.71 12.34
CA TYR A 155 4.64 17.05 13.74
C TYR A 155 3.39 16.71 14.56
N ARG A 156 3.61 16.10 15.72
CA ARG A 156 2.57 15.88 16.72
C ARG A 156 2.68 16.98 17.78
N PRO A 157 1.73 17.92 17.88
CA PRO A 157 1.79 18.98 18.90
C PRO A 157 1.65 18.36 20.29
N VAL A 158 2.35 18.97 21.24
CA VAL A 158 2.16 18.71 22.67
C VAL A 158 0.90 19.46 23.10
N GLY A 159 -0.07 18.74 23.64
CA GLY A 159 -1.31 19.32 24.17
C GLY A 159 -2.48 19.27 23.16
N GLY A 160 -3.54 18.69 23.61
CA GLY A 160 -4.80 18.45 22.93
C GLY A 160 -5.55 17.40 23.70
N GLN A 161 -6.86 17.39 23.64
CA GLN A 161 -7.63 16.27 24.20
C GLN A 161 -7.44 15.09 23.27
N VAL A 162 -6.63 14.12 23.69
CA VAL A 162 -6.49 12.84 23.03
C VAL A 162 -7.24 11.80 23.83
N SER A 163 -7.86 10.86 23.13
CA SER A 163 -8.48 9.69 23.77
C SER A 163 -7.40 8.78 24.35
N ALA A 164 -7.61 8.25 25.56
CA ALA A 164 -6.74 7.26 26.17
C ALA A 164 -6.53 6.01 25.30
N TYR A 165 -7.49 5.72 24.42
CA TYR A 165 -7.49 4.48 23.61
C TYR A 165 -7.08 4.68 22.16
N ASN A 166 -7.26 5.87 21.60
CA ASN A 166 -7.08 6.14 20.17
C ASN A 166 -6.02 7.21 19.89
N ALA A 167 -5.24 7.59 20.87
CA ALA A 167 -4.43 8.81 20.84
C ALA A 167 -3.49 8.90 19.63
N GLY A 168 -2.93 7.78 19.16
CA GLY A 168 -2.07 7.73 18.00
C GLY A 168 -2.78 8.03 16.67
N VAL A 169 -4.08 7.71 16.60
CA VAL A 169 -4.92 7.87 15.39
C VAL A 169 -5.71 9.16 15.42
N ASP A 170 -6.28 9.55 16.57
CA ASP A 170 -7.09 10.77 16.73
C ASP A 170 -6.36 12.00 16.19
N TYR A 171 -5.06 12.04 16.42
CA TYR A 171 -4.20 13.09 15.92
C TYR A 171 -4.13 13.15 14.39
N MET A 172 -4.18 12.01 13.71
CA MET A 172 -4.12 11.94 12.25
C MET A 172 -5.41 12.42 11.58
N LEU A 173 -6.53 12.42 12.27
CA LEU A 173 -7.83 12.77 11.71
C LEU A 173 -8.04 14.28 11.60
N ASP A 174 -7.49 15.05 12.52
CA ASP A 174 -7.57 16.51 12.44
C ASP A 174 -6.55 17.06 11.44
N THR A 175 -7.01 17.31 10.22
CA THR A 175 -6.18 17.87 9.15
C THR A 175 -5.58 19.23 9.48
N ARG A 176 -6.18 19.97 10.42
CA ARG A 176 -5.68 21.28 10.85
C ARG A 176 -4.46 21.20 11.74
N SER A 177 -4.29 20.07 12.45
CA SER A 177 -3.16 19.85 13.35
C SER A 177 -1.96 19.20 12.65
N ARG A 178 -2.11 18.74 11.41
CA ARG A 178 -1.01 18.14 10.63
C ARG A 178 -0.05 19.22 10.13
N GLN A 179 1.04 19.42 10.83
CA GLN A 179 2.15 20.25 10.37
C GLN A 179 3.23 19.35 9.77
N ALA A 180 3.52 19.54 8.49
CA ALA A 180 4.58 18.81 7.82
C ALA A 180 5.94 19.16 8.43
N LEU A 181 6.76 18.15 8.75
CA LEU A 181 8.13 18.27 9.24
C LEU A 181 9.15 18.31 8.10
N GLU A 182 8.71 17.94 6.90
CA GLU A 182 9.55 17.76 5.73
C GLU A 182 8.76 18.19 4.47
N PRO A 183 9.41 18.29 3.30
CA PRO A 183 8.70 18.52 2.04
C PRO A 183 7.65 17.42 1.78
N ILE A 184 6.51 17.79 1.21
CA ILE A 184 5.39 16.88 0.97
C ILE A 184 5.85 15.69 0.11
N GLY A 185 5.55 14.47 0.57
CA GLY A 185 5.85 13.23 -0.13
C GLY A 185 7.34 12.86 -0.21
N SER A 186 8.21 13.45 0.62
CA SER A 186 9.66 13.21 0.57
C SER A 186 10.07 11.86 1.20
N SER A 187 9.28 11.34 2.10
CA SER A 187 9.51 10.02 2.72
C SER A 187 8.73 8.91 2.03
N THR A 188 9.13 7.66 2.24
CA THR A 188 8.47 6.49 1.67
C THR A 188 8.18 5.44 2.73
N THR A 189 7.03 4.78 2.62
CA THR A 189 6.70 3.61 3.44
C THR A 189 7.69 2.46 3.19
N PRO A 190 7.78 1.46 4.07
CA PRO A 190 8.65 0.31 3.86
C PRO A 190 8.34 -0.46 2.57
N TRP A 191 9.34 -1.20 2.06
CA TRP A 191 9.16 -2.10 0.92
C TRP A 191 8.20 -3.25 1.26
N VAL A 192 7.33 -3.56 0.31
CA VAL A 192 6.39 -4.68 0.37
C VAL A 192 6.91 -5.84 -0.48
N TYR A 193 6.91 -7.04 0.09
CA TYR A 193 7.29 -8.28 -0.60
C TYR A 193 6.23 -9.34 -0.32
N ASN A 194 5.79 -10.03 -1.35
CA ASN A 194 4.85 -11.14 -1.20
C ASN A 194 5.29 -12.34 -2.03
N LEU A 195 5.11 -13.54 -1.48
CA LEU A 195 5.39 -14.80 -2.15
C LEU A 195 4.16 -15.68 -2.03
N ASP A 196 3.55 -16.01 -3.16
CA ASP A 196 2.38 -16.88 -3.24
C ASP A 196 2.76 -18.19 -3.93
N LEU A 197 2.24 -19.31 -3.41
CA LEU A 197 2.43 -20.64 -3.97
C LEU A 197 1.07 -21.25 -4.29
N LYS A 198 0.94 -21.78 -5.49
CA LYS A 198 -0.16 -22.66 -5.87
C LYS A 198 0.42 -23.99 -6.35
N MET A 199 -0.12 -25.09 -5.85
CA MET A 199 0.14 -26.43 -6.35
C MET A 199 -1.17 -27.05 -6.80
N ASP A 200 -1.18 -27.73 -7.93
CA ASP A 200 -2.35 -28.45 -8.43
C ASP A 200 -1.94 -29.80 -9.00
N LYS A 201 -2.85 -30.74 -8.88
CA LYS A 201 -2.68 -32.08 -9.44
C LYS A 201 -3.97 -32.52 -10.13
N ARG A 202 -3.86 -32.89 -11.41
CA ARG A 202 -4.93 -33.46 -12.20
C ARG A 202 -4.90 -34.97 -12.11
N PHE A 203 -6.08 -35.55 -11.93
CA PHE A 203 -6.36 -36.97 -12.00
C PHE A 203 -7.44 -37.24 -13.06
N ASP A 204 -7.26 -38.24 -13.90
CA ASP A 204 -8.29 -38.69 -14.82
C ASP A 204 -8.94 -39.95 -14.24
N ILE A 205 -10.20 -39.80 -13.78
CA ILE A 205 -10.94 -40.88 -13.08
C ILE A 205 -12.21 -41.16 -13.86
N ALA A 206 -12.32 -42.37 -14.41
CA ALA A 206 -13.53 -42.82 -15.11
C ALA A 206 -14.01 -41.89 -16.24
N GLY A 207 -13.09 -41.20 -16.92
CA GLY A 207 -13.40 -40.27 -18.02
C GLY A 207 -13.66 -38.82 -17.57
N TYR A 208 -13.61 -38.55 -16.27
CA TYR A 208 -13.73 -37.21 -15.70
C TYR A 208 -12.37 -36.70 -15.27
N GLY A 209 -12.10 -35.40 -15.50
CA GLY A 209 -10.92 -34.73 -15.00
C GLY A 209 -11.14 -34.17 -13.60
N LEU A 210 -10.49 -34.71 -12.58
CA LEU A 210 -10.48 -34.16 -11.22
C LEU A 210 -9.18 -33.40 -10.99
N THR A 211 -9.25 -32.08 -10.74
CA THR A 211 -8.09 -31.29 -10.33
C THR A 211 -8.22 -30.92 -8.86
N VAL A 212 -7.25 -31.31 -8.06
CA VAL A 212 -7.12 -30.89 -6.65
C VAL A 212 -6.03 -29.82 -6.57
N PHE A 213 -6.27 -28.74 -5.81
CA PHE A 213 -5.28 -27.69 -5.64
C PHE A 213 -5.14 -27.23 -4.20
N ALA A 214 -3.95 -26.76 -3.89
CA ALA A 214 -3.62 -26.00 -2.69
C ALA A 214 -3.03 -24.66 -3.12
N ARG A 215 -3.49 -23.56 -2.51
CA ARG A 215 -2.94 -22.22 -2.70
C ARG A 215 -2.61 -21.60 -1.36
N VAL A 216 -1.40 -21.08 -1.23
CA VAL A 216 -0.92 -20.35 -0.07
C VAL A 216 -0.58 -18.94 -0.51
N ASN A 217 -1.35 -17.97 -0.06
CA ASN A 217 -1.02 -16.54 -0.21
C ASN A 217 -0.15 -16.14 0.96
N ASN A 218 0.82 -15.25 0.71
CA ASN A 218 1.80 -14.80 1.69
C ASN A 218 2.50 -16.01 2.37
N LEU A 219 3.17 -16.84 1.56
CA LEU A 219 3.84 -18.07 2.00
C LEU A 219 4.82 -17.83 3.16
N LEU A 220 5.50 -16.67 3.17
CA LEU A 220 6.50 -16.32 4.17
C LEU A 220 5.87 -15.75 5.46
N ASP A 221 4.54 -15.56 5.50
CA ASP A 221 3.80 -14.92 6.59
C ASP A 221 4.37 -13.55 6.97
N ARG A 222 4.79 -12.79 5.96
CA ARG A 222 5.40 -11.48 6.15
C ARG A 222 4.35 -10.44 6.49
N ARG A 223 4.52 -9.74 7.60
CA ARG A 223 3.73 -8.56 7.95
C ARG A 223 4.26 -7.35 7.16
N ASN A 224 3.73 -7.12 5.98
CA ASN A 224 4.09 -5.96 5.16
C ASN A 224 3.35 -4.72 5.66
N ALA A 225 4.09 -3.64 5.92
CA ALA A 225 3.50 -2.34 6.17
C ALA A 225 2.96 -1.77 4.85
N ILE A 226 1.64 -1.62 4.74
CA ILE A 226 0.96 -1.02 3.57
C ILE A 226 0.63 0.44 3.79
N ASN A 227 0.53 0.86 5.06
CA ASN A 227 0.46 2.24 5.51
C ASN A 227 1.34 2.42 6.74
N VAL A 228 1.56 3.66 7.15
CA VAL A 228 2.35 4.01 8.33
C VAL A 228 1.67 5.13 9.11
N TYR A 229 1.91 5.19 10.41
CA TYR A 229 1.64 6.37 11.19
C TYR A 229 2.57 7.50 10.75
N GLN A 230 2.01 8.61 10.30
CA GLN A 230 2.80 9.72 9.75
C GLN A 230 3.72 10.39 10.78
N ALA A 231 3.44 10.22 12.08
CA ALA A 231 4.29 10.77 13.14
C ALA A 231 5.60 9.98 13.31
N THR A 232 5.61 8.69 12.99
CA THR A 232 6.76 7.80 13.24
C THR A 232 7.32 7.16 11.96
N GLY A 233 6.52 7.10 10.89
CA GLY A 233 6.85 6.33 9.69
C GLY A 233 6.80 4.81 9.89
N SER A 234 6.23 4.35 11.00
CA SER A 234 6.09 2.94 11.37
C SER A 234 4.65 2.46 11.27
N ALA A 235 4.45 1.18 10.95
CA ALA A 235 3.15 0.52 11.03
C ALA A 235 2.89 -0.12 12.42
N SER A 236 3.92 -0.20 13.27
CA SER A 236 3.89 -0.84 14.59
C SER A 236 4.23 0.09 15.73
N ASP A 237 4.31 1.38 15.48
CA ASP A 237 4.55 2.41 16.49
C ASP A 237 3.84 3.70 16.07
N ASP A 238 2.82 4.09 16.80
CA ASP A 238 2.08 5.32 16.55
C ASP A 238 2.71 6.57 17.20
N GLY A 239 3.82 6.39 17.95
CA GLY A 239 4.55 7.44 18.63
C GLY A 239 3.85 8.01 19.86
N PHE A 240 2.79 7.36 20.34
CA PHE A 240 2.08 7.81 21.55
C PHE A 240 2.65 7.16 22.81
N TYR A 241 2.62 5.84 22.89
CA TYR A 241 2.94 5.14 24.12
C TYR A 241 4.40 5.31 24.54
N GLY A 242 5.32 5.23 23.59
CA GLY A 242 6.77 5.41 23.84
C GLY A 242 7.20 6.84 24.17
N ASN A 243 6.27 7.80 24.18
CA ASN A 243 6.55 9.20 24.49
C ASN A 243 5.91 9.61 25.81
N GLU A 244 6.72 9.70 26.88
CA GLU A 244 6.27 10.04 28.23
C GLU A 244 5.46 11.34 28.30
N VAL A 245 5.78 12.34 27.44
CA VAL A 245 5.04 13.61 27.39
C VAL A 245 3.57 13.40 27.03
N TYR A 246 3.27 12.38 26.22
CA TYR A 246 1.89 12.08 25.79
C TYR A 246 1.21 11.03 26.66
N SER A 247 1.93 9.99 27.05
CA SER A 247 1.36 8.78 27.66
C SER A 247 1.37 8.79 29.18
N GLN A 248 2.30 9.52 29.83
CA GLN A 248 2.52 9.41 31.27
C GLN A 248 1.26 9.66 32.11
N SER A 249 0.46 10.67 31.77
CA SER A 249 -0.77 10.97 32.50
C SER A 249 -1.82 9.85 32.44
N PHE A 250 -1.84 9.11 31.33
CA PHE A 250 -2.73 7.96 31.17
C PHE A 250 -2.17 6.73 31.88
N ILE A 251 -0.85 6.53 31.84
CA ILE A 251 -0.18 5.48 32.61
C ILE A 251 -0.43 5.70 34.10
N ASP A 252 -0.28 6.91 34.62
CA ASP A 252 -0.52 7.22 36.01
C ASP A 252 -2.00 7.01 36.40
N GLN A 253 -2.92 7.24 35.48
CA GLN A 253 -4.36 7.10 35.75
C GLN A 253 -4.87 5.66 35.61
N TYR A 254 -4.37 4.92 34.61
CA TYR A 254 -4.90 3.60 34.23
C TYR A 254 -3.86 2.48 34.31
N GLY A 255 -2.59 2.82 34.55
CA GLY A 255 -1.50 1.87 34.61
C GLY A 255 -1.45 1.12 35.93
N GLN A 256 -2.18 0.02 36.01
CA GLN A 256 -2.01 -0.99 37.07
C GLN A 256 -1.22 -2.17 36.46
N ASP A 257 -0.49 -2.87 37.29
CA ASP A 257 0.26 -4.09 36.96
C ASP A 257 -0.10 -5.14 38.03
N PRO A 258 -1.31 -5.72 37.93
CA PRO A 258 -1.81 -6.64 38.97
C PRO A 258 -1.14 -8.02 38.91
N ASP A 259 -0.57 -8.42 37.77
CA ASP A 259 0.13 -9.69 37.62
C ASP A 259 1.64 -9.60 37.86
N GLY A 260 2.18 -8.38 37.92
CA GLY A 260 3.57 -8.09 38.32
C GLY A 260 4.60 -8.44 37.25
N ASP A 261 4.23 -8.44 35.98
CA ASP A 261 5.16 -8.76 34.87
C ASP A 261 5.99 -7.55 34.41
N GLY A 262 5.69 -6.36 34.96
CA GLY A 262 6.39 -5.10 34.66
C GLY A 262 5.79 -4.35 33.47
N VAL A 263 4.69 -4.82 32.89
CA VAL A 263 3.90 -4.14 31.86
C VAL A 263 2.56 -3.73 32.48
N THR A 264 2.09 -2.53 32.22
CA THR A 264 0.81 -2.09 32.78
C THR A 264 -0.36 -2.61 31.94
N ASP A 265 -1.50 -2.91 32.57
CA ASP A 265 -2.75 -3.28 31.89
C ASP A 265 -3.12 -2.27 30.80
N TYR A 266 -2.83 -1.00 31.02
CA TYR A 266 -3.07 0.04 30.02
C TYR A 266 -2.17 -0.11 28.79
N GLU A 267 -0.89 -0.46 28.98
CA GLU A 267 0.04 -0.72 27.87
C GLU A 267 -0.41 -1.91 27.06
N GLU A 268 -0.73 -3.01 27.70
CA GLU A 268 -1.17 -4.23 27.03
C GLU A 268 -2.43 -3.97 26.20
N MET A 269 -3.42 -3.33 26.79
CA MET A 269 -4.66 -2.96 26.10
C MET A 269 -4.40 -1.99 24.94
N TYR A 270 -3.58 -0.95 25.16
CA TYR A 270 -3.26 0.03 24.13
C TYR A 270 -2.54 -0.62 22.94
N ARG A 271 -1.55 -1.48 23.23
CA ARG A 271 -0.84 -2.25 22.22
C ARG A 271 -1.75 -3.20 21.47
N ALA A 272 -2.59 -3.94 22.19
CA ALA A 272 -3.54 -4.87 21.57
C ALA A 272 -4.49 -4.16 20.60
N ILE A 273 -4.99 -2.97 20.95
CA ILE A 273 -5.92 -2.21 20.12
C ILE A 273 -5.20 -1.55 18.95
N ASN A 274 -4.09 -0.84 19.19
CA ASN A 274 -3.53 0.09 18.23
C ASN A 274 -2.32 -0.46 17.47
N ILE A 275 -1.50 -1.30 18.11
CA ILE A 275 -0.21 -1.73 17.56
C ILE A 275 -0.31 -3.12 16.94
N ASP A 276 -0.92 -4.07 17.62
CA ASP A 276 -0.96 -5.46 17.18
C ASP A 276 -2.11 -5.73 16.20
N ASN A 277 -3.25 -5.07 16.37
CA ASN A 277 -4.46 -5.27 15.58
C ASN A 277 -4.87 -4.08 14.70
N ASP A 278 -4.19 -2.93 14.79
CA ASP A 278 -4.47 -1.68 14.06
C ASP A 278 -5.97 -1.26 14.08
N GLU A 279 -6.69 -1.66 15.13
CA GLU A 279 -8.16 -1.51 15.22
C GLU A 279 -8.62 -0.05 15.14
N SER A 280 -7.98 0.84 15.89
CA SER A 280 -8.32 2.26 15.85
C SER A 280 -8.02 2.86 14.49
N TYR A 281 -6.89 2.52 13.87
CA TYR A 281 -6.53 3.00 12.55
C TYR A 281 -7.53 2.50 11.50
N ARG A 282 -7.82 1.21 11.50
CA ARG A 282 -8.78 0.58 10.58
C ARG A 282 -10.18 1.16 10.73
N THR A 283 -10.64 1.37 11.97
CA THR A 283 -11.98 1.87 12.25
C THR A 283 -12.13 3.34 11.87
N GLN A 284 -11.13 4.17 12.15
CA GLN A 284 -11.22 5.61 11.97
C GLN A 284 -10.74 6.07 10.58
N VAL A 285 -9.68 5.46 10.04
CA VAL A 285 -9.12 5.81 8.73
C VAL A 285 -9.75 4.97 7.60
N GLY A 286 -10.33 3.81 7.94
CA GLY A 286 -10.93 2.89 6.96
C GLY A 286 -9.91 2.11 6.14
N GLN A 287 -8.66 2.00 6.61
CA GLN A 287 -7.55 1.33 5.94
C GLN A 287 -6.80 0.46 6.93
N ASN A 288 -6.03 -0.51 6.44
CA ASN A 288 -5.13 -1.33 7.25
C ASN A 288 -3.71 -0.75 7.22
N LEU A 289 -2.96 -0.88 8.33
CA LEU A 289 -1.53 -0.59 8.38
C LEU A 289 -0.71 -1.75 7.83
N ILE A 290 -1.17 -2.97 8.04
CA ILE A 290 -0.45 -4.20 7.75
C ILE A 290 -1.27 -5.05 6.77
N SER A 291 -0.57 -5.73 5.85
CA SER A 291 -1.16 -6.65 4.89
C SER A 291 -1.80 -7.87 5.56
N ALA A 292 -2.66 -8.57 4.82
CA ALA A 292 -3.26 -9.82 5.29
C ALA A 292 -2.17 -10.85 5.66
N PRO A 293 -2.37 -11.63 6.73
CA PRO A 293 -1.49 -12.74 7.10
C PRO A 293 -1.54 -13.85 6.06
N ARG A 294 -0.72 -14.89 6.26
CA ARG A 294 -0.75 -16.09 5.42
C ARG A 294 -2.15 -16.70 5.39
N GLN A 295 -2.60 -17.02 4.18
CA GLN A 295 -3.89 -17.65 3.92
C GLN A 295 -3.68 -18.93 3.13
N VAL A 296 -4.32 -20.02 3.56
CA VAL A 296 -4.26 -21.32 2.89
C VAL A 296 -5.64 -21.68 2.37
N PHE A 297 -5.69 -22.03 1.09
CA PHE A 297 -6.91 -22.45 0.40
C PHE A 297 -6.70 -23.85 -0.17
N LEU A 298 -7.65 -24.73 0.05
CA LEU A 298 -7.72 -26.04 -0.55
C LEU A 298 -9.01 -26.16 -1.37
N GLY A 299 -8.94 -26.77 -2.52
CA GLY A 299 -10.12 -26.92 -3.36
C GLY A 299 -9.94 -27.98 -4.44
N PHE A 300 -11.04 -28.24 -5.15
CA PHE A 300 -11.04 -29.14 -6.29
C PHE A 300 -11.98 -28.64 -7.38
N SER A 301 -11.73 -29.05 -8.61
CA SER A 301 -12.63 -28.86 -9.75
C SER A 301 -12.80 -30.18 -10.50
N VAL A 302 -13.98 -30.37 -11.08
CA VAL A 302 -14.32 -31.52 -11.90
C VAL A 302 -14.70 -31.06 -13.29
N ASP A 303 -14.03 -31.58 -14.30
CA ASP A 303 -14.31 -31.33 -15.72
C ASP A 303 -15.10 -32.52 -16.27
N PHE A 304 -16.29 -32.24 -16.87
CA PHE A 304 -17.23 -33.24 -17.42
C PHE A 304 -17.08 -33.38 -18.93
#